data_755a08b7563aafc307ba8dbd60743e32
#
_entry.id   755a08b7563aafc307ba8dbd60743e32
#
_cell.length_a   1.000
_cell.length_b   1.000
_cell.length_c   1.000
_cell.angle_alpha   90.00
_cell.angle_beta   90.00
_cell.angle_gamma   90.00
#
_symmetry.space_group_name_H-M   'P 1'
#
loop_
_entity.id
_entity.type
_entity.pdbx_description
1 polymer ?
#
loop_
_entity_poly.entity_id
_entity_poly.type
_entity_poly.pdbx_seq_one_letter_code
_entity_poly.pdbx_strand_id
1 'polypeptide(L)'
;MINKGNFQSVLSKLGFTKKKGSNVWSKSFPSRKCKLEVDFEHERLVYPKELTVYDETTSNFGHPENFVVFECVHRLLEKGYRPEHIELEKRWTLGHEQKSGKADICVYKTKTDEEQKMLFIIECKTAGREYQGAKKTLIEDGGQLFSYWQQERGTEWVSLYASDFVDGKVTYVNDIISCLDDKNVELMAKKDSSVHLYKNAHTAVELFEVWSETYAKQFHSN
;
A
#
# COMPACT_ATOMS: atom_id res chain seq x y z
N MET A 1 10.24 -14.67 -1.42
CA MET A 1 9.81 -13.49 -2.21
C MET A 1 8.65 -13.89 -3.10
N ILE A 2 7.59 -13.07 -3.12
CA ILE A 2 6.46 -13.25 -4.05
C ILE A 2 6.94 -12.93 -5.47
N ASN A 3 6.61 -13.80 -6.42
CA ASN A 3 6.97 -13.66 -7.82
C ASN A 3 5.98 -14.44 -8.71
N LYS A 4 6.08 -14.28 -10.02
CA LYS A 4 5.20 -14.94 -11.00
C LYS A 4 5.10 -16.46 -10.80
N GLY A 5 6.21 -17.13 -10.44
CA GLY A 5 6.26 -18.59 -10.31
C GLY A 5 5.47 -19.15 -9.12
N ASN A 6 5.33 -18.37 -8.03
CA ASN A 6 4.60 -18.78 -6.83
C ASN A 6 3.27 -18.04 -6.63
N PHE A 7 2.91 -17.11 -7.51
CA PHE A 7 1.77 -16.22 -7.28
C PHE A 7 0.42 -16.95 -7.23
N GLN A 8 0.23 -18.01 -8.00
CA GLN A 8 -0.99 -18.84 -7.89
C GLN A 8 -1.15 -19.44 -6.49
N SER A 9 -0.05 -19.90 -5.88
CA SER A 9 -0.05 -20.40 -4.51
C SER A 9 -0.35 -19.30 -3.50
N VAL A 10 0.20 -18.09 -3.70
CA VAL A 10 -0.11 -16.91 -2.90
C VAL A 10 -1.60 -16.60 -2.99
N LEU A 11 -2.17 -16.50 -4.18
CA LEU A 11 -3.59 -16.21 -4.39
C LEU A 11 -4.49 -17.24 -3.71
N SER A 12 -4.16 -18.53 -3.81
CA SER A 12 -4.89 -19.58 -3.12
C SER A 12 -4.90 -19.37 -1.60
N LYS A 13 -3.77 -19.00 -1.01
CA LYS A 13 -3.67 -18.70 0.43
C LYS A 13 -4.41 -17.43 0.85
N LEU A 14 -4.52 -16.47 -0.04
CA LEU A 14 -5.30 -15.25 0.15
C LEU A 14 -6.81 -15.45 -0.10
N GLY A 15 -7.24 -16.66 -0.46
CA GLY A 15 -8.65 -16.99 -0.66
C GLY A 15 -9.22 -16.63 -2.04
N PHE A 16 -8.34 -16.43 -3.02
CA PHE A 16 -8.78 -16.32 -4.42
C PHE A 16 -9.17 -17.67 -4.98
N THR A 17 -10.12 -17.67 -5.87
CA THR A 17 -10.60 -18.86 -6.59
C THR A 17 -10.37 -18.73 -8.09
N LYS A 18 -9.94 -19.84 -8.72
CA LYS A 18 -9.76 -19.88 -10.17
C LYS A 18 -11.10 -20.04 -10.86
N LYS A 19 -11.39 -19.17 -11.83
CA LYS A 19 -12.59 -19.26 -12.66
C LYS A 19 -12.51 -20.49 -13.57
N LYS A 20 -13.56 -21.32 -13.55
CA LYS A 20 -13.64 -22.56 -14.36
C LYS A 20 -13.43 -22.25 -15.85
N GLY A 21 -12.53 -22.98 -16.50
CA GLY A 21 -12.26 -22.87 -17.94
C GLY A 21 -11.43 -21.62 -18.34
N SER A 22 -10.81 -20.94 -17.38
CA SER A 22 -9.95 -19.78 -17.69
C SER A 22 -8.69 -19.76 -16.82
N ASN A 23 -7.74 -18.85 -17.12
CA ASN A 23 -6.56 -18.58 -16.30
C ASN A 23 -6.76 -17.37 -15.38
N VAL A 24 -8.02 -17.00 -15.11
CA VAL A 24 -8.36 -15.87 -14.24
C VAL A 24 -8.64 -16.38 -12.82
N TRP A 25 -8.01 -15.71 -11.85
CA TRP A 25 -8.27 -15.88 -10.42
C TRP A 25 -9.00 -14.65 -9.90
N SER A 26 -9.95 -14.82 -8.99
CA SER A 26 -10.70 -13.69 -8.44
C SER A 26 -11.03 -13.90 -6.97
N LYS A 27 -11.16 -12.77 -6.25
CA LYS A 27 -11.71 -12.71 -4.90
C LYS A 27 -12.67 -11.54 -4.80
N SER A 28 -13.87 -11.80 -4.30
CA SER A 28 -14.89 -10.79 -4.05
C SER A 28 -14.84 -10.31 -2.62
N PHE A 29 -15.14 -9.04 -2.42
CA PHE A 29 -15.28 -8.36 -1.13
C PHE A 29 -16.72 -7.83 -1.02
N PRO A 30 -17.68 -8.69 -0.57
CA PRO A 30 -19.11 -8.36 -0.61
C PRO A 30 -19.47 -7.09 0.17
N SER A 31 -18.85 -6.89 1.35
CA SER A 31 -19.04 -5.68 2.17
C SER A 31 -18.59 -4.41 1.48
N ARG A 32 -17.73 -4.50 0.46
CA ARG A 32 -17.20 -3.39 -0.35
C ARG A 32 -17.77 -3.37 -1.77
N LYS A 33 -18.60 -4.35 -2.11
CA LYS A 33 -19.22 -4.52 -3.44
C LYS A 33 -18.20 -4.50 -4.58
N CYS A 34 -17.00 -4.98 -4.33
CA CYS A 34 -15.90 -4.99 -5.28
C CYS A 34 -15.19 -6.34 -5.36
N LYS A 35 -14.29 -6.48 -6.32
CA LYS A 35 -13.46 -7.67 -6.51
C LYS A 35 -12.06 -7.31 -7.00
N LEU A 36 -11.10 -8.16 -6.66
CA LEU A 36 -9.77 -8.22 -7.28
C LEU A 36 -9.72 -9.42 -8.22
N GLU A 37 -9.05 -9.25 -9.37
CA GLU A 37 -8.83 -10.35 -10.32
C GLU A 37 -7.36 -10.38 -10.77
N VAL A 38 -6.90 -11.57 -11.14
CA VAL A 38 -5.57 -11.80 -11.72
C VAL A 38 -5.74 -12.62 -12.97
N ASP A 39 -5.35 -12.08 -14.10
CA ASP A 39 -5.36 -12.76 -15.40
C ASP A 39 -3.94 -13.22 -15.75
N PHE A 40 -3.72 -14.54 -15.66
CA PHE A 40 -2.43 -15.14 -15.97
C PHE A 40 -2.17 -15.30 -17.47
N GLU A 41 -3.20 -15.24 -18.30
CA GLU A 41 -3.05 -15.31 -19.75
C GLU A 41 -2.51 -13.99 -20.31
N HIS A 42 -3.02 -12.88 -19.80
CA HIS A 42 -2.60 -11.53 -20.22
C HIS A 42 -1.63 -10.88 -19.21
N GLU A 43 -1.19 -11.60 -18.19
CA GLU A 43 -0.28 -11.12 -17.14
C GLU A 43 -0.74 -9.81 -16.48
N ARG A 44 -2.04 -9.72 -16.13
CA ARG A 44 -2.65 -8.52 -15.57
C ARG A 44 -3.11 -8.71 -14.14
N LEU A 45 -2.89 -7.66 -13.34
CA LEU A 45 -3.48 -7.44 -12.01
C LEU A 45 -4.63 -6.47 -12.18
N VAL A 46 -5.85 -6.90 -11.87
CA VAL A 46 -7.07 -6.13 -12.13
C VAL A 46 -7.67 -5.65 -10.82
N TYR A 47 -7.64 -4.34 -10.64
CA TYR A 47 -8.18 -3.65 -9.48
C TYR A 47 -9.66 -3.30 -9.67
N PRO A 48 -10.42 -3.08 -8.57
CA PRO A 48 -11.80 -2.58 -8.65
C PRO A 48 -11.87 -1.26 -9.42
N LYS A 49 -12.92 -1.06 -10.18
CA LYS A 49 -13.13 0.18 -10.96
C LYS A 49 -13.32 1.43 -10.09
N GLU A 50 -13.73 1.25 -8.83
CA GLU A 50 -13.89 2.30 -7.83
C GLU A 50 -12.54 2.80 -7.29
N LEU A 51 -11.49 1.97 -7.40
CA LEU A 51 -10.13 2.31 -7.02
C LEU A 51 -9.48 3.10 -8.17
N THR A 52 -8.82 4.21 -7.84
CA THR A 52 -8.14 5.03 -8.84
C THR A 52 -6.75 4.45 -9.15
N VAL A 53 -6.47 4.17 -10.42
CA VAL A 53 -5.14 3.78 -10.91
C VAL A 53 -4.67 4.83 -11.90
N TYR A 54 -3.60 5.56 -11.57
CA TYR A 54 -3.12 6.66 -12.42
C TYR A 54 -2.27 6.22 -13.60
N ASP A 55 -1.55 5.11 -13.46
CA ASP A 55 -0.90 4.45 -14.58
C ASP A 55 -0.87 2.92 -14.40
N GLU A 56 -0.63 2.17 -15.47
CA GLU A 56 -0.73 0.70 -15.45
C GLU A 56 0.57 0.00 -15.04
N THR A 57 1.57 0.71 -14.50
CA THR A 57 2.86 0.08 -14.17
C THR A 57 2.76 -0.95 -13.07
N THR A 58 1.83 -0.80 -12.12
CA THR A 58 1.53 -1.81 -11.09
C THR A 58 0.46 -2.82 -11.48
N SER A 59 -0.13 -2.69 -12.68
CA SER A 59 -1.24 -3.53 -13.14
C SER A 59 -0.79 -4.73 -14.00
N ASN A 60 0.49 -5.11 -13.94
CA ASN A 60 1.07 -6.19 -14.74
C ASN A 60 2.11 -7.00 -13.96
N PHE A 61 2.65 -8.06 -14.58
CA PHE A 61 3.63 -8.96 -13.97
C PHE A 61 5.09 -8.54 -14.21
N GLY A 62 5.33 -7.33 -14.73
CA GLY A 62 6.66 -6.88 -15.15
C GLY A 62 7.68 -6.72 -14.02
N HIS A 63 7.20 -6.41 -12.81
CA HIS A 63 8.05 -6.26 -11.63
C HIS A 63 7.54 -7.06 -10.44
N PRO A 64 8.40 -7.73 -9.66
CA PRO A 64 7.99 -8.45 -8.45
C PRO A 64 7.28 -7.57 -7.41
N GLU A 65 7.61 -6.29 -7.34
CA GLU A 65 6.99 -5.30 -6.47
C GLU A 65 5.49 -5.14 -6.74
N ASN A 66 5.05 -5.31 -8.00
CA ASN A 66 3.64 -5.23 -8.37
C ASN A 66 2.78 -6.29 -7.64
N PHE A 67 3.34 -7.47 -7.37
CA PHE A 67 2.66 -8.49 -6.57
C PHE A 67 2.53 -8.09 -5.10
N VAL A 68 3.50 -7.34 -4.58
CA VAL A 68 3.46 -6.78 -3.21
C VAL A 68 2.39 -5.70 -3.11
N VAL A 69 2.32 -4.79 -4.09
CA VAL A 69 1.26 -3.77 -4.17
C VAL A 69 -0.12 -4.44 -4.22
N PHE A 70 -0.29 -5.44 -5.08
CA PHE A 70 -1.57 -6.16 -5.19
C PHE A 70 -1.96 -6.88 -3.89
N GLU A 71 -1.00 -7.49 -3.22
CA GLU A 71 -1.20 -8.16 -1.94
C GLU A 71 -1.57 -7.16 -0.83
N CYS A 72 -0.92 -6.00 -0.79
CA CYS A 72 -1.24 -4.93 0.15
C CYS A 72 -2.67 -4.39 -0.07
N VAL A 73 -3.06 -4.12 -1.32
CA VAL A 73 -4.44 -3.71 -1.67
C VAL A 73 -5.46 -4.78 -1.24
N HIS A 74 -5.15 -6.06 -1.48
CA HIS A 74 -6.01 -7.15 -1.02
C HIS A 74 -6.28 -7.05 0.49
N ARG A 75 -5.23 -6.82 1.31
CA ARG A 75 -5.39 -6.71 2.76
C ARG A 75 -6.16 -5.47 3.18
N LEU A 76 -5.93 -4.33 2.54
CA LEU A 76 -6.72 -3.12 2.79
C LEU A 76 -8.21 -3.38 2.59
N LEU A 77 -8.58 -4.00 1.46
CA LEU A 77 -9.98 -4.33 1.16
C LEU A 77 -10.55 -5.35 2.14
N GLU A 78 -9.77 -6.35 2.55
CA GLU A 78 -10.18 -7.37 3.52
C GLU A 78 -10.42 -6.79 4.92
N LYS A 79 -9.61 -5.83 5.35
CA LYS A 79 -9.79 -5.09 6.60
C LYS A 79 -10.98 -4.13 6.55
N GLY A 80 -11.44 -3.77 5.36
CA GLY A 80 -12.64 -2.98 5.22
C GLY A 80 -12.44 -1.58 4.68
N TYR A 81 -11.26 -1.22 4.21
CA TYR A 81 -11.07 0.02 3.48
C TYR A 81 -11.91 0.04 2.20
N ARG A 82 -12.42 1.21 1.86
CA ARG A 82 -13.24 1.40 0.67
C ARG A 82 -12.37 1.53 -0.56
N PRO A 83 -12.67 0.85 -1.68
CA PRO A 83 -11.87 0.95 -2.88
C PRO A 83 -11.78 2.37 -3.43
N GLU A 84 -12.86 3.18 -3.32
CA GLU A 84 -12.89 4.58 -3.73
C GLU A 84 -11.94 5.49 -2.93
N HIS A 85 -11.47 5.04 -1.75
CA HIS A 85 -10.50 5.73 -0.91
C HIS A 85 -9.05 5.32 -1.19
N ILE A 86 -8.82 4.43 -2.14
CA ILE A 86 -7.49 3.93 -2.49
C ILE A 86 -7.10 4.46 -3.87
N GLU A 87 -5.90 5.01 -3.94
CA GLU A 87 -5.27 5.43 -5.20
C GLU A 87 -3.93 4.72 -5.37
N LEU A 88 -3.64 4.27 -6.59
CA LEU A 88 -2.36 3.68 -6.95
C LEU A 88 -1.61 4.59 -7.91
N GLU A 89 -0.28 4.59 -7.79
CA GLU A 89 0.62 5.29 -8.69
C GLU A 89 0.42 6.81 -8.70
N LYS A 90 0.00 7.37 -7.53
CA LYS A 90 -0.23 8.81 -7.41
C LYS A 90 1.05 9.58 -7.62
N ARG A 91 0.97 10.61 -8.46
CA ARG A 91 2.04 11.58 -8.70
C ARG A 91 1.62 12.95 -8.23
N TRP A 92 2.57 13.70 -7.73
CA TRP A 92 2.40 15.13 -7.44
C TRP A 92 3.16 15.95 -8.49
N THR A 93 2.58 17.07 -8.91
CA THR A 93 3.23 17.99 -9.85
C THR A 93 4.22 18.87 -9.09
N LEU A 94 5.51 18.68 -9.30
CA LEU A 94 6.56 19.53 -8.78
C LEU A 94 6.93 20.56 -9.85
N GLY A 95 6.38 21.79 -9.78
CA GLY A 95 6.79 22.90 -10.64
C GLY A 95 6.89 22.57 -12.14
N HIS A 96 7.45 23.45 -12.93
CA HIS A 96 7.36 23.33 -14.40
C HIS A 96 8.19 22.23 -15.06
N GLU A 97 9.09 21.49 -14.37
CA GLU A 97 9.98 20.55 -15.09
C GLU A 97 10.43 19.28 -14.33
N GLN A 98 10.08 19.07 -13.08
CA GLN A 98 10.51 17.84 -12.37
C GLN A 98 9.35 16.87 -12.16
N LYS A 99 9.47 15.68 -12.75
CA LYS A 99 8.57 14.57 -12.41
C LYS A 99 8.84 14.16 -10.96
N SER A 100 7.88 14.37 -10.07
CA SER A 100 7.92 13.78 -8.73
C SER A 100 7.98 12.26 -8.85
N GLY A 101 8.53 11.60 -7.85
CA GLY A 101 8.33 10.17 -7.67
C GLY A 101 6.83 9.86 -7.64
N LYS A 102 6.49 8.60 -7.72
CA LYS A 102 5.09 8.15 -7.66
C LYS A 102 4.96 7.22 -6.46
N ALA A 103 3.95 7.48 -5.62
CA ALA A 103 3.65 6.64 -4.48
C ALA A 103 2.87 5.41 -4.94
N ASP A 104 3.26 4.24 -4.45
CA ASP A 104 2.61 2.99 -4.84
C ASP A 104 1.14 2.96 -4.42
N ILE A 105 0.84 3.29 -3.16
CA ILE A 105 -0.52 3.28 -2.61
C ILE A 105 -0.74 4.52 -1.75
N CYS A 106 -1.82 5.24 -2.03
CA CYS A 106 -2.36 6.29 -1.16
C CYS A 106 -3.72 5.86 -0.64
N VAL A 107 -3.96 6.05 0.67
CA VAL A 107 -5.25 5.75 1.31
C VAL A 107 -5.79 7.01 1.96
N TYR A 108 -7.03 7.32 1.66
CA TYR A 108 -7.73 8.48 2.19
C TYR A 108 -8.60 8.10 3.38
N LYS A 109 -8.62 8.93 4.40
CA LYS A 109 -9.57 8.88 5.50
C LYS A 109 -10.93 9.41 5.04
N THR A 110 -10.91 10.54 4.35
CA THR A 110 -12.06 11.17 3.70
C THR A 110 -11.70 11.46 2.25
N LYS A 111 -12.59 11.11 1.33
CA LYS A 111 -12.43 11.39 -0.10
C LYS A 111 -13.79 11.73 -0.68
N THR A 112 -14.15 13.02 -0.60
CA THR A 112 -15.35 13.61 -1.22
C THR A 112 -14.92 14.72 -2.17
N ASP A 113 -15.86 15.25 -2.95
CA ASP A 113 -15.60 16.40 -3.83
C ASP A 113 -15.21 17.66 -3.05
N GLU A 114 -15.68 17.77 -1.80
CA GLU A 114 -15.46 18.94 -0.94
C GLU A 114 -14.23 18.80 -0.05
N GLU A 115 -13.87 17.58 0.34
CA GLU A 115 -12.79 17.33 1.28
C GLU A 115 -12.04 16.04 0.94
N GLN A 116 -10.71 16.14 0.86
CA GLN A 116 -9.82 15.01 0.76
C GLN A 116 -8.79 15.03 1.89
N LYS A 117 -8.81 14.00 2.73
CA LYS A 117 -7.83 13.82 3.81
C LYS A 117 -7.09 12.50 3.62
N MET A 118 -5.80 12.60 3.38
CA MET A 118 -4.95 11.42 3.25
C MET A 118 -4.66 10.82 4.63
N LEU A 119 -4.95 9.54 4.77
CA LEU A 119 -4.65 8.78 5.98
C LEU A 119 -3.19 8.35 5.96
N PHE A 120 -2.77 7.66 4.90
CA PHE A 120 -1.38 7.25 4.75
C PHE A 120 -0.93 7.04 3.31
N ILE A 121 0.37 7.15 3.12
CA ILE A 121 1.10 6.80 1.91
C ILE A 121 1.90 5.54 2.20
N ILE A 122 1.80 4.54 1.34
CA ILE A 122 2.54 3.28 1.45
C ILE A 122 3.48 3.16 0.25
N GLU A 123 4.74 2.91 0.55
CA GLU A 123 5.75 2.48 -0.42
C GLU A 123 5.96 0.98 -0.27
N CYS A 124 5.81 0.24 -1.35
CA CYS A 124 5.98 -1.21 -1.38
C CYS A 124 7.37 -1.59 -1.87
N LYS A 125 7.95 -2.61 -1.27
CA LYS A 125 9.24 -3.18 -1.71
C LYS A 125 9.17 -4.70 -1.68
N THR A 126 9.97 -5.34 -2.51
CA THR A 126 10.14 -6.78 -2.38
C THR A 126 10.82 -7.12 -1.07
N ALA A 127 10.40 -8.22 -0.44
CA ALA A 127 10.97 -8.67 0.82
C ALA A 127 12.48 -8.98 0.69
N GLY A 128 13.22 -8.71 1.76
CA GLY A 128 14.65 -8.95 1.85
C GLY A 128 15.46 -7.70 1.52
N ARG A 129 16.40 -7.78 0.57
CA ARG A 129 17.42 -6.75 0.34
C ARG A 129 16.82 -5.37 -0.01
N GLU A 130 15.79 -5.34 -0.86
CA GLU A 130 15.18 -4.07 -1.27
C GLU A 130 14.46 -3.39 -0.11
N TYR A 131 13.66 -4.16 0.66
CA TYR A 131 13.02 -3.63 1.85
C TYR A 131 14.03 -3.10 2.87
N GLN A 132 15.10 -3.85 3.17
CA GLN A 132 16.12 -3.42 4.13
C GLN A 132 16.87 -2.19 3.65
N GLY A 133 17.17 -2.09 2.36
CA GLY A 133 17.78 -0.90 1.76
C GLY A 133 16.87 0.33 1.87
N ALA A 134 15.60 0.18 1.51
CA ALA A 134 14.60 1.26 1.62
C ALA A 134 14.36 1.68 3.07
N LYS A 135 14.32 0.71 4.02
CA LYS A 135 14.21 0.99 5.46
C LYS A 135 15.39 1.82 5.97
N LYS A 136 16.61 1.45 5.57
CA LYS A 136 17.80 2.22 5.94
C LYS A 136 17.68 3.66 5.45
N THR A 137 17.35 3.86 4.18
CA THR A 137 17.16 5.19 3.59
C THR A 137 16.03 5.97 4.28
N LEU A 138 14.91 5.30 4.61
CA LEU A 138 13.79 5.91 5.32
C LEU A 138 14.21 6.47 6.69
N ILE A 139 15.01 5.72 7.44
CA ILE A 139 15.46 6.12 8.77
C ILE A 139 16.56 7.21 8.69
N GLU A 140 17.48 7.09 7.72
CA GLU A 140 18.63 7.99 7.62
C GLU A 140 18.29 9.35 7.00
N ASP A 141 17.34 9.42 6.06
CA ASP A 141 17.03 10.67 5.35
C ASP A 141 15.56 10.82 4.91
N GLY A 142 14.67 9.98 5.44
CA GLY A 142 13.24 10.00 5.11
C GLY A 142 12.88 9.37 3.75
N GLY A 143 13.85 9.17 2.87
CA GLY A 143 13.69 8.51 1.58
C GLY A 143 12.56 9.06 0.71
N GLN A 144 11.98 8.20 -0.11
CA GLN A 144 10.87 8.53 -0.99
C GLN A 144 9.62 8.94 -0.20
N LEU A 145 9.31 8.24 0.89
CA LEU A 145 8.11 8.50 1.71
C LEU A 145 8.08 9.91 2.28
N PHE A 146 9.22 10.41 2.77
CA PHE A 146 9.29 11.78 3.25
C PHE A 146 9.13 12.81 2.11
N SER A 147 9.67 12.51 0.93
CA SER A 147 9.47 13.35 -0.26
C SER A 147 8.00 13.41 -0.66
N TYR A 148 7.26 12.32 -0.59
CA TYR A 148 5.82 12.30 -0.85
C TYR A 148 5.03 13.07 0.22
N TRP A 149 5.36 12.87 1.50
CA TRP A 149 4.74 13.62 2.59
C TRP A 149 4.94 15.14 2.46
N GLN A 150 6.10 15.60 1.96
CA GLN A 150 6.32 17.02 1.71
C GLN A 150 5.37 17.60 0.65
N GLN A 151 4.89 16.77 -0.27
CA GLN A 151 3.89 17.15 -1.28
C GLN A 151 2.46 17.11 -0.73
N GLU A 152 2.22 16.25 0.27
CA GLU A 152 0.90 16.01 0.87
C GLU A 152 1.00 16.10 2.40
N ARG A 153 1.27 17.29 2.90
CA ARG A 153 1.51 17.55 4.34
C ARG A 153 0.34 17.25 5.25
N GLY A 154 -0.85 17.02 4.69
CA GLY A 154 -2.02 16.56 5.43
C GLY A 154 -2.04 15.06 5.71
N THR A 155 -1.07 14.29 5.20
CA THR A 155 -0.95 12.87 5.44
C THR A 155 -0.66 12.58 6.91
N GLU A 156 -1.45 11.71 7.54
CA GLU A 156 -1.27 11.36 8.95
C GLU A 156 -0.08 10.40 9.16
N TRP A 157 0.19 9.54 8.18
CA TRP A 157 1.21 8.48 8.32
C TRP A 157 1.88 8.12 7.00
N VAL A 158 3.12 7.70 7.09
CA VAL A 158 3.85 7.09 5.97
C VAL A 158 4.31 5.68 6.35
N SER A 159 4.26 4.75 5.41
CA SER A 159 4.59 3.34 5.67
C SER A 159 5.44 2.74 4.57
N LEU A 160 6.50 2.04 4.97
CA LEU A 160 7.23 1.12 4.10
C LEU A 160 6.67 -0.29 4.33
N TYR A 161 6.33 -0.98 3.25
CA TYR A 161 5.66 -2.28 3.28
C TYR A 161 6.37 -3.31 2.41
N ALA A 162 6.43 -4.54 2.86
CA ALA A 162 6.83 -5.67 2.04
C ALA A 162 6.07 -6.93 2.42
N SER A 163 5.79 -7.78 1.44
CA SER A 163 5.21 -9.11 1.67
C SER A 163 6.07 -10.21 1.06
N ASP A 164 5.96 -11.40 1.64
CA ASP A 164 6.72 -12.57 1.23
C ASP A 164 5.86 -13.83 1.24
N PHE A 165 6.34 -14.86 0.54
CA PHE A 165 5.74 -16.19 0.55
C PHE A 165 6.79 -17.20 0.99
N VAL A 166 6.70 -17.62 2.25
CA VAL A 166 7.67 -18.52 2.92
C VAL A 166 6.90 -19.69 3.52
N ASP A 167 7.37 -20.90 3.31
CA ASP A 167 6.80 -22.14 3.86
C ASP A 167 5.28 -22.27 3.63
N GLY A 168 4.82 -21.86 2.46
CA GLY A 168 3.41 -21.92 2.08
C GLY A 168 2.51 -20.90 2.80
N LYS A 169 3.09 -19.88 3.43
CA LYS A 169 2.36 -18.79 4.10
C LYS A 169 2.71 -17.45 3.48
N VAL A 170 1.71 -16.58 3.36
CA VAL A 170 1.92 -15.18 3.01
C VAL A 170 2.21 -14.41 4.29
N THR A 171 3.42 -13.88 4.39
CA THR A 171 3.89 -13.05 5.49
C THR A 171 4.18 -11.65 5.00
N TYR A 172 4.25 -10.69 5.90
CA TYR A 172 4.53 -9.31 5.56
C TYR A 172 5.13 -8.56 6.75
N VAL A 173 5.83 -7.48 6.44
CA VAL A 173 6.43 -6.55 7.40
C VAL A 173 6.16 -5.12 6.96
N ASN A 174 6.13 -4.21 7.91
CA ASN A 174 6.04 -2.77 7.62
C ASN A 174 6.76 -1.95 8.68
N ASP A 175 7.18 -0.77 8.28
CA ASP A 175 7.69 0.28 9.16
C ASP A 175 6.85 1.53 8.94
N ILE A 176 6.30 2.12 10.00
CA ILE A 176 5.40 3.26 9.96
C ILE A 176 5.98 4.42 10.75
N ILE A 177 5.83 5.62 10.20
CA ILE A 177 6.17 6.88 10.85
C ILE A 177 4.90 7.72 10.97
N SER A 178 4.64 8.22 12.18
CA SER A 178 3.60 9.20 12.42
C SER A 178 4.04 10.57 11.93
N CYS A 179 3.26 11.16 11.03
CA CYS A 179 3.42 12.55 10.58
C CYS A 179 2.57 13.51 11.44
N LEU A 180 1.80 12.99 12.40
CA LEU A 180 1.10 13.78 13.43
C LEU A 180 2.04 14.16 14.58
N ASP A 181 3.22 13.54 14.67
CA ASP A 181 4.24 13.84 15.66
C ASP A 181 5.23 14.85 15.07
N ASP A 182 5.14 16.11 15.50
CA ASP A 182 6.01 17.21 15.04
C ASP A 182 7.49 16.89 15.19
N LYS A 183 7.85 16.11 16.24
CA LYS A 183 9.23 15.70 16.46
C LYS A 183 9.72 14.75 15.37
N ASN A 184 8.90 13.79 14.94
CA ASN A 184 9.23 12.90 13.82
C ASN A 184 9.41 13.70 12.54
N VAL A 185 8.54 14.67 12.27
CA VAL A 185 8.63 15.54 11.11
C VAL A 185 9.92 16.35 11.11
N GLU A 186 10.30 16.92 12.27
CA GLU A 186 11.57 17.65 12.42
C GLU A 186 12.79 16.75 12.20
N LEU A 187 12.78 15.53 12.75
CA LEU A 187 13.88 14.58 12.60
C LEU A 187 14.05 14.15 11.14
N MET A 188 12.95 13.84 10.44
CA MET A 188 12.98 13.53 9.01
C MET A 188 13.52 14.71 8.19
N ALA A 189 13.09 15.94 8.50
CA ALA A 189 13.58 17.13 7.82
C ALA A 189 15.08 17.38 8.01
N LYS A 190 15.62 17.01 9.17
CA LYS A 190 17.05 17.11 9.52
C LYS A 190 17.88 15.93 9.05
N LYS A 191 17.25 14.90 8.45
CA LYS A 191 17.87 13.61 8.11
C LYS A 191 18.49 12.91 9.32
N ASP A 192 17.80 12.97 10.44
CA ASP A 192 18.24 12.41 11.71
C ASP A 192 17.72 10.99 11.85
N SER A 193 18.63 10.03 11.97
CA SER A 193 18.30 8.60 12.07
C SER A 193 17.57 8.20 13.35
N SER A 194 17.36 9.12 14.30
CA SER A 194 16.57 8.90 15.50
C SER A 194 15.06 9.05 15.32
N VAL A 195 14.57 9.14 14.07
CA VAL A 195 13.14 9.10 13.75
C VAL A 195 12.44 7.93 14.45
N HIS A 196 11.37 8.25 15.15
CA HIS A 196 10.64 7.25 15.91
C HIS A 196 9.66 6.50 15.01
N LEU A 197 9.96 5.23 14.75
CA LEU A 197 8.99 4.32 14.15
C LEU A 197 7.82 4.11 15.12
N TYR A 198 6.63 3.94 14.58
CA TYR A 198 5.48 3.55 15.38
C TYR A 198 5.77 2.19 16.03
N LYS A 199 5.84 2.17 17.35
CA LYS A 199 6.41 1.06 18.14
C LYS A 199 5.76 -0.30 17.90
N ASN A 200 4.52 -0.32 17.49
CA ASN A 200 3.74 -1.54 17.26
C ASN A 200 3.56 -1.84 15.75
N ALA A 201 4.19 -1.07 14.88
CA ALA A 201 4.02 -1.20 13.44
C ALA A 201 5.05 -2.12 12.79
N HIS A 202 5.64 -3.02 13.55
CA HIS A 202 6.58 -4.02 13.02
C HIS A 202 5.88 -5.24 12.42
N THR A 203 4.57 -5.37 12.67
CA THR A 203 3.72 -6.39 12.07
C THR A 203 2.60 -5.75 11.27
N ALA A 204 2.23 -6.35 10.18
CA ALA A 204 1.16 -5.80 9.36
C ALA A 204 -0.22 -5.96 10.01
N VAL A 205 -0.38 -6.89 10.96
CA VAL A 205 -1.60 -7.00 11.76
C VAL A 205 -1.80 -5.72 12.55
N GLU A 206 -0.79 -5.26 13.25
CA GLU A 206 -0.84 -4.02 14.04
C GLU A 206 -1.10 -2.79 13.16
N LEU A 207 -0.45 -2.68 11.99
CA LEU A 207 -0.70 -1.64 11.02
C LEU A 207 -2.18 -1.57 10.65
N PHE A 208 -2.72 -2.67 10.15
CA PHE A 208 -4.08 -2.70 9.63
C PHE A 208 -5.14 -2.60 10.74
N GLU A 209 -4.87 -3.10 11.94
CA GLU A 209 -5.76 -2.96 13.10
C GLU A 209 -5.86 -1.49 13.55
N VAL A 210 -4.73 -0.83 13.76
CA VAL A 210 -4.69 0.59 14.16
C VAL A 210 -5.47 1.46 13.17
N TRP A 211 -5.22 1.28 11.87
CA TRP A 211 -5.86 2.11 10.85
C TRP A 211 -7.32 1.74 10.62
N SER A 212 -7.66 0.46 10.62
CA SER A 212 -9.04 0.03 10.44
C SER A 212 -9.94 0.48 11.58
N GLU A 213 -9.46 0.50 12.83
CA GLU A 213 -10.22 1.03 13.95
C GLU A 213 -10.49 2.53 13.80
N THR A 214 -9.47 3.31 13.43
CA THR A 214 -9.61 4.74 13.23
C THR A 214 -10.51 5.06 12.03
N TYR A 215 -10.31 4.35 10.93
CA TYR A 215 -11.06 4.51 9.70
C TYR A 215 -12.52 4.04 9.83
N ALA A 216 -12.74 2.88 10.45
CA ALA A 216 -14.08 2.31 10.60
C ALA A 216 -14.98 3.17 11.48
N LYS A 217 -14.46 3.75 12.55
CA LYS A 217 -15.25 4.58 13.49
C LYS A 217 -15.99 5.73 12.81
N GLN A 218 -15.42 6.33 11.77
CA GLN A 218 -16.10 7.42 11.05
C GLN A 218 -17.30 6.98 10.21
N PHE A 219 -17.47 5.67 9.93
CA PHE A 219 -18.59 5.13 9.15
C PHE A 219 -19.63 4.41 10.01
N HIS A 220 -19.36 4.22 11.31
CA HIS A 220 -20.30 3.62 12.26
C HIS A 220 -21.00 4.65 13.15
N SER A 221 -20.72 5.94 12.94
CA SER A 221 -21.30 7.05 13.72
C SER A 221 -22.56 7.65 13.09
N ASN A 222 -23.25 6.91 12.21
CA ASN A 222 -24.54 7.28 11.62
C ASN A 222 -25.61 6.28 11.96
#